data_ee467211c53c2fc512772d22f4972ddc
#
_entry.id   ee467211c53c2fc512772d22f4972ddc
#
_cell.length_a   1.000
_cell.length_b   1.000
_cell.length_c   1.000
_cell.angle_alpha   90.00
_cell.angle_beta   90.00
_cell.angle_gamma   90.00
#
_symmetry.space_group_name_H-M   'P 1'
#
loop_
_entity.id
_entity.type
_entity.pdbx_description
1 polymer ?
#
loop_
_entity_poly.entity_id
_entity_poly.type
_entity_poly.pdbx_seq_one_letter_code
_entity_poly.pdbx_strand_id
1 'polypeptide(L)'
;MDSVETLQHILVVEDDPNTAEMLTAYFASLGYQVTHAAWGQDALTLAAQNVPDLVVLDIHLPDIDGYEVCSRLRSQRRTMNTPIIFLTERNERRDRLTGLELGAVDYLTKPFDVQEIRYRVRNILRRSTSNALLHPLTGLPTADLIEAQVQRLRLQSELILVGVRINGMSAFSDAYGFVSHDDILRAVALILRNTMTEMVVEDAFVGHLHAYDFVLIVPESQQYLLM
;
A
#
# COMPACT_ATOMS: atom_id res chain seq x y z
N MET A 1 -28.49 14.53 -10.21
CA MET A 1 -28.14 13.15 -10.54
C MET A 1 -27.26 12.69 -9.41
N ASP A 2 -27.86 11.98 -8.47
CA ASP A 2 -27.17 11.47 -7.28
C ASP A 2 -26.09 10.48 -7.74
N SER A 3 -24.85 10.78 -7.39
CA SER A 3 -23.75 9.84 -7.53
C SER A 3 -24.09 8.66 -6.63
N VAL A 4 -24.39 7.52 -7.22
CA VAL A 4 -24.46 6.25 -6.48
C VAL A 4 -23.05 6.03 -5.92
N GLU A 5 -22.84 6.35 -4.65
CA GLU A 5 -21.61 5.97 -3.95
C GLU A 5 -21.54 4.43 -3.98
N THR A 6 -20.74 3.90 -4.88
CA THR A 6 -20.44 2.47 -4.89
C THR A 6 -19.70 2.14 -3.61
N LEU A 7 -20.33 1.30 -2.76
CA LEU A 7 -19.70 0.83 -1.53
C LEU A 7 -18.39 0.10 -1.86
N GLN A 8 -17.33 0.43 -1.16
CA GLN A 8 -16.05 -0.27 -1.31
C GLN A 8 -16.18 -1.73 -0.91
N HIS A 9 -15.65 -2.63 -1.74
CA HIS A 9 -15.79 -4.08 -1.60
C HIS A 9 -14.52 -4.69 -0.99
N ILE A 10 -14.69 -5.40 0.14
CA ILE A 10 -13.62 -6.14 0.83
C ILE A 10 -13.89 -7.64 0.67
N LEU A 11 -12.91 -8.39 0.20
CA LEU A 11 -12.88 -9.84 0.22
C LEU A 11 -12.11 -10.32 1.45
N VAL A 12 -12.79 -11.03 2.37
CA VAL A 12 -12.18 -11.67 3.53
C VAL A 12 -11.96 -13.15 3.20
N VAL A 13 -10.73 -13.63 3.30
CA VAL A 13 -10.33 -15.01 3.04
C VAL A 13 -9.77 -15.58 4.34
N GLU A 14 -10.57 -16.39 5.04
CA GLU A 14 -10.28 -16.90 6.38
C GLU A 14 -11.08 -18.18 6.60
N ASP A 15 -10.45 -19.26 7.02
CA ASP A 15 -11.07 -20.54 7.25
C ASP A 15 -11.63 -20.71 8.67
N ASP A 16 -11.09 -19.98 9.67
CA ASP A 16 -11.67 -19.97 11.01
C ASP A 16 -13.01 -19.21 11.02
N PRO A 17 -14.14 -19.90 11.34
CA PRO A 17 -15.45 -19.30 11.25
C PRO A 17 -15.63 -18.10 12.20
N ASN A 18 -15.00 -18.11 13.38
CA ASN A 18 -15.17 -17.05 14.37
C ASN A 18 -14.44 -15.77 13.91
N THR A 19 -13.24 -15.92 13.40
CA THR A 19 -12.46 -14.81 12.83
C THR A 19 -13.14 -14.25 11.58
N ALA A 20 -13.63 -15.11 10.70
CA ALA A 20 -14.35 -14.72 9.48
C ALA A 20 -15.65 -13.95 9.80
N GLU A 21 -16.48 -14.48 10.72
CA GLU A 21 -17.72 -13.82 11.14
C GLU A 21 -17.44 -12.46 11.78
N MET A 22 -16.46 -12.41 12.70
CA MET A 22 -16.04 -11.18 13.36
C MET A 22 -15.61 -10.12 12.34
N LEU A 23 -14.71 -10.45 11.40
CA LEU A 23 -14.21 -9.52 10.39
C LEU A 23 -15.31 -9.06 9.44
N THR A 24 -16.15 -10.02 8.98
CA THR A 24 -17.26 -9.72 8.07
C THR A 24 -18.27 -8.77 8.71
N ALA A 25 -18.73 -9.10 9.93
CA ALA A 25 -19.68 -8.25 10.66
C ALA A 25 -19.08 -6.86 10.96
N TYR A 26 -17.82 -6.84 11.35
CA TYR A 26 -17.15 -5.59 11.68
C TYR A 26 -17.01 -4.66 10.46
N PHE A 27 -16.52 -5.15 9.34
CA PHE A 27 -16.40 -4.32 8.13
C PHE A 27 -17.75 -3.92 7.55
N ALA A 28 -18.75 -4.82 7.60
CA ALA A 28 -20.12 -4.48 7.20
C ALA A 28 -20.70 -3.34 8.07
N SER A 29 -20.44 -3.34 9.38
CA SER A 29 -20.86 -2.28 10.30
C SER A 29 -20.22 -0.92 10.00
N LEU A 30 -19.08 -0.92 9.31
CA LEU A 30 -18.38 0.29 8.86
C LEU A 30 -18.83 0.78 7.47
N GLY A 31 -19.82 0.10 6.85
CA GLY A 31 -20.37 0.48 5.56
C GLY A 31 -19.65 -0.11 4.34
N TYR A 32 -18.79 -1.11 4.51
CA TYR A 32 -18.18 -1.82 3.40
C TYR A 32 -19.11 -2.92 2.88
N GLN A 33 -19.05 -3.20 1.58
CA GLN A 33 -19.54 -4.45 1.02
C GLN A 33 -18.52 -5.54 1.32
N VAL A 34 -18.94 -6.65 1.96
CA VAL A 34 -18.02 -7.71 2.35
C VAL A 34 -18.43 -9.02 1.72
N THR A 35 -17.47 -9.72 1.12
CA THR A 35 -17.61 -11.10 0.65
C THR A 35 -16.61 -11.95 1.43
N HIS A 36 -17.04 -13.15 1.84
CA HIS A 36 -16.20 -14.11 2.56
C HIS A 36 -15.94 -15.34 1.71
N ALA A 37 -14.72 -15.86 1.80
CA ALA A 37 -14.29 -17.16 1.28
C ALA A 37 -13.54 -17.91 2.39
N ALA A 38 -13.91 -19.17 2.65
CA ALA A 38 -13.20 -20.05 3.58
C ALA A 38 -12.05 -20.83 2.91
N TRP A 39 -11.95 -20.76 1.57
CA TRP A 39 -11.01 -21.50 0.75
C TRP A 39 -10.31 -20.57 -0.24
N GLY A 40 -9.02 -20.80 -0.46
CA GLY A 40 -8.25 -19.99 -1.39
C GLY A 40 -8.76 -20.06 -2.83
N GLN A 41 -9.21 -21.24 -3.29
CA GLN A 41 -9.77 -21.41 -4.64
C GLN A 41 -11.09 -20.65 -4.82
N ASP A 42 -11.93 -20.64 -3.76
CA ASP A 42 -13.18 -19.86 -3.78
C ASP A 42 -12.88 -18.36 -3.82
N ALA A 43 -11.88 -17.91 -3.06
CA ALA A 43 -11.43 -16.52 -3.08
C ALA A 43 -11.01 -16.05 -4.47
N LEU A 44 -10.26 -16.87 -5.22
CA LEU A 44 -9.88 -16.58 -6.60
C LEU A 44 -11.09 -16.48 -7.53
N THR A 45 -12.06 -17.38 -7.34
CA THR A 45 -13.30 -17.39 -8.12
C THR A 45 -14.14 -16.15 -7.87
N LEU A 46 -14.33 -15.79 -6.60
CA LEU A 46 -15.07 -14.58 -6.18
C LEU A 46 -14.39 -13.30 -6.66
N ALA A 47 -13.06 -13.21 -6.53
CA ALA A 47 -12.30 -12.05 -7.02
C ALA A 47 -12.37 -11.89 -8.55
N ALA A 48 -12.45 -12.99 -9.30
CA ALA A 48 -12.62 -12.94 -10.76
C ALA A 48 -14.02 -12.46 -11.18
N GLN A 49 -15.06 -12.83 -10.41
CA GLN A 49 -16.46 -12.42 -10.66
C GLN A 49 -16.67 -10.95 -10.31
N ASN A 50 -16.23 -10.53 -9.15
CA ASN A 50 -16.32 -9.16 -8.66
C ASN A 50 -14.98 -8.75 -8.04
N VAL A 51 -14.24 -7.90 -8.74
CA VAL A 51 -12.90 -7.47 -8.29
C VAL A 51 -13.03 -6.68 -7.00
N PRO A 52 -12.42 -7.14 -5.88
CA PRO A 52 -12.49 -6.41 -4.62
C PRO A 52 -11.55 -5.20 -4.62
N ASP A 53 -11.91 -4.18 -3.86
CA ASP A 53 -11.08 -3.01 -3.61
C ASP A 53 -9.94 -3.32 -2.63
N LEU A 54 -10.10 -4.39 -1.81
CA LEU A 54 -9.09 -4.89 -0.87
C LEU A 54 -9.36 -6.35 -0.54
N VAL A 55 -8.30 -7.13 -0.34
CA VAL A 55 -8.35 -8.50 0.16
C VAL A 55 -7.69 -8.56 1.54
N VAL A 56 -8.39 -9.12 2.52
CA VAL A 56 -7.84 -9.57 3.80
C VAL A 56 -7.67 -11.08 3.71
N LEU A 57 -6.45 -11.59 3.79
CA LEU A 57 -6.09 -12.94 3.38
C LEU A 57 -5.30 -13.67 4.45
N ASP A 58 -5.87 -14.75 4.98
CA ASP A 58 -5.09 -15.66 5.82
C ASP A 58 -4.05 -16.41 4.98
N ILE A 59 -2.89 -16.61 5.58
CA ILE A 59 -1.82 -17.41 4.97
C ILE A 59 -2.18 -18.90 5.04
N HIS A 60 -2.72 -19.36 6.16
CA HIS A 60 -3.05 -20.76 6.40
C HIS A 60 -4.48 -21.08 5.99
N LEU A 61 -4.64 -21.47 4.73
CA LEU A 61 -5.93 -21.93 4.20
C LEU A 61 -5.89 -23.44 3.95
N PRO A 62 -7.06 -24.12 3.99
CA PRO A 62 -7.09 -25.58 3.97
C PRO A 62 -6.80 -26.22 2.60
N ASP A 63 -6.86 -25.47 1.51
CA ASP A 63 -6.68 -25.97 0.13
C ASP A 63 -5.37 -25.51 -0.52
N ILE A 64 -5.18 -24.21 -0.62
CA ILE A 64 -3.95 -23.57 -1.15
C ILE A 64 -3.55 -22.45 -0.18
N ASP A 65 -2.25 -22.26 0.02
CA ASP A 65 -1.80 -21.23 0.95
C ASP A 65 -2.08 -19.80 0.44
N GLY A 66 -2.13 -18.84 1.36
CA GLY A 66 -2.42 -17.44 1.03
C GLY A 66 -1.40 -16.80 0.10
N TYR A 67 -0.14 -17.26 0.08
CA TYR A 67 0.88 -16.77 -0.85
C TYR A 67 0.58 -17.20 -2.28
N GLU A 68 0.11 -18.43 -2.47
CA GLU A 68 -0.33 -18.92 -3.77
C GLU A 68 -1.56 -18.14 -4.26
N VAL A 69 -2.54 -17.86 -3.37
CA VAL A 69 -3.68 -17.00 -3.69
C VAL A 69 -3.21 -15.62 -4.13
N CYS A 70 -2.30 -15.00 -3.39
CA CYS A 70 -1.71 -13.70 -3.73
C CYS A 70 -1.02 -13.74 -5.10
N SER A 71 -0.15 -14.72 -5.34
CA SER A 71 0.56 -14.90 -6.61
C SER A 71 -0.41 -14.99 -7.80
N ARG A 72 -1.48 -15.78 -7.67
CA ARG A 72 -2.51 -15.92 -8.70
C ARG A 72 -3.31 -14.63 -8.92
N LEU A 73 -3.65 -13.89 -7.86
CA LEU A 73 -4.29 -12.58 -8.00
C LEU A 73 -3.37 -11.58 -8.72
N ARG A 74 -2.06 -11.60 -8.44
CA ARG A 74 -1.07 -10.74 -9.10
C ARG A 74 -0.85 -11.08 -10.57
N SER A 75 -1.04 -12.35 -10.96
CA SER A 75 -0.90 -12.79 -12.37
C SER A 75 -2.09 -12.39 -13.25
N GLN A 76 -3.22 -12.00 -12.68
CA GLN A 76 -4.42 -11.63 -13.40
C GLN A 76 -4.53 -10.11 -13.57
N ARG A 77 -4.68 -9.63 -14.81
CA ARG A 77 -4.72 -8.19 -15.15
C ARG A 77 -5.77 -7.40 -14.35
N ARG A 78 -6.90 -8.00 -13.97
CA ARG A 78 -7.97 -7.31 -13.25
C ARG A 78 -7.70 -7.14 -11.76
N THR A 79 -6.95 -8.07 -11.15
CA THR A 79 -6.70 -8.13 -9.70
C THR A 79 -5.25 -7.85 -9.32
N MET A 80 -4.35 -7.67 -10.31
CA MET A 80 -2.92 -7.48 -10.07
C MET A 80 -2.59 -6.30 -9.16
N ASN A 81 -3.43 -5.26 -9.16
CA ASN A 81 -3.26 -4.05 -8.35
C ASN A 81 -4.14 -4.02 -7.09
N THR A 82 -4.99 -5.03 -6.87
CA THR A 82 -5.83 -5.11 -5.68
C THR A 82 -4.94 -5.21 -4.44
N PRO A 83 -5.05 -4.30 -3.47
CA PRO A 83 -4.27 -4.36 -2.25
C PRO A 83 -4.63 -5.60 -1.41
N ILE A 84 -3.61 -6.24 -0.83
CA ILE A 84 -3.75 -7.45 -0.01
C ILE A 84 -3.12 -7.19 1.34
N ILE A 85 -3.88 -7.45 2.42
CA ILE A 85 -3.40 -7.52 3.80
C ILE A 85 -3.35 -8.99 4.19
N PHE A 86 -2.17 -9.50 4.57
CA PHE A 86 -2.08 -10.84 5.10
C PHE A 86 -2.41 -10.90 6.58
N LEU A 87 -3.12 -11.94 6.99
CA LEU A 87 -3.24 -12.37 8.38
C LEU A 87 -2.24 -13.50 8.62
N THR A 88 -1.41 -13.41 9.67
CA THR A 88 -0.32 -14.36 9.90
C THR A 88 -0.14 -14.71 11.37
N GLU A 89 0.30 -15.91 11.66
CA GLU A 89 0.70 -16.33 13.01
C GLU A 89 2.05 -15.72 13.42
N ARG A 90 2.27 -15.53 14.71
CA ARG A 90 3.41 -14.78 15.28
C ARG A 90 4.81 -15.31 14.94
N ASN A 91 4.93 -16.54 14.47
CA ASN A 91 6.20 -17.23 14.30
C ASN A 91 6.80 -17.16 12.88
N GLU A 92 6.10 -16.56 11.92
CA GLU A 92 6.48 -16.61 10.49
C GLU A 92 7.30 -15.38 10.03
N ARG A 93 8.33 -15.01 10.81
CA ARG A 93 9.25 -13.93 10.42
C ARG A 93 9.94 -14.16 9.05
N ARG A 94 10.10 -15.41 8.63
CA ARG A 94 10.72 -15.76 7.33
C ARG A 94 9.77 -15.50 6.16
N ASP A 95 8.47 -15.67 6.39
CA ASP A 95 7.46 -15.59 5.34
C ASP A 95 7.08 -14.14 4.99
N ARG A 96 7.34 -13.19 5.89
CA ARG A 96 7.15 -11.75 5.61
C ARG A 96 8.00 -11.23 4.45
N LEU A 97 9.21 -11.75 4.27
CA LEU A 97 10.08 -11.36 3.14
C LEU A 97 9.50 -11.88 1.82
N THR A 98 9.04 -13.13 1.81
CA THR A 98 8.42 -13.75 0.61
C THR A 98 7.16 -13.01 0.17
N GLY A 99 6.31 -12.60 1.12
CA GLY A 99 5.06 -11.91 0.78
C GLY A 99 5.25 -10.47 0.35
N LEU A 100 6.27 -9.74 0.86
CA LEU A 100 6.64 -8.40 0.37
C LEU A 100 7.18 -8.48 -1.06
N GLU A 101 7.96 -9.51 -1.39
CA GLU A 101 8.42 -9.79 -2.76
C GLU A 101 7.25 -10.10 -3.71
N LEU A 102 6.16 -10.71 -3.19
CA LEU A 102 4.92 -10.98 -3.92
C LEU A 102 3.99 -9.76 -4.05
N GLY A 103 4.39 -8.60 -3.50
CA GLY A 103 3.64 -7.35 -3.65
C GLY A 103 2.43 -7.20 -2.72
N ALA A 104 2.44 -7.85 -1.55
CA ALA A 104 1.48 -7.52 -0.50
C ALA A 104 1.71 -6.10 0.04
N VAL A 105 0.61 -5.44 0.42
CA VAL A 105 0.68 -4.05 0.89
C VAL A 105 0.94 -3.99 2.39
N ASP A 106 0.48 -5.00 3.16
CA ASP A 106 0.60 -5.02 4.62
C ASP A 106 0.43 -6.42 5.23
N TYR A 107 0.80 -6.56 6.52
CA TYR A 107 0.68 -7.79 7.33
C TYR A 107 0.10 -7.45 8.70
N LEU A 108 -0.77 -8.34 9.19
CA LEU A 108 -1.34 -8.27 10.52
C LEU A 108 -1.16 -9.60 11.25
N THR A 109 -0.55 -9.56 12.44
CA THR A 109 -0.25 -10.76 13.20
C THR A 109 -1.41 -11.15 14.10
N LYS A 110 -1.84 -12.40 14.05
CA LYS A 110 -2.82 -12.99 14.99
C LYS A 110 -2.18 -13.24 16.38
N PRO A 111 -2.86 -12.96 17.50
CA PRO A 111 -4.11 -12.22 17.59
C PRO A 111 -3.94 -10.72 17.34
N PHE A 112 -4.89 -10.10 16.67
CA PHE A 112 -4.87 -8.68 16.33
C PHE A 112 -6.02 -7.90 16.98
N ASP A 113 -5.82 -6.59 17.13
CA ASP A 113 -6.88 -5.66 17.51
C ASP A 113 -7.72 -5.28 16.27
N VAL A 114 -9.04 -5.37 16.40
CA VAL A 114 -9.97 -4.95 15.34
C VAL A 114 -9.82 -3.47 14.96
N GLN A 115 -9.37 -2.63 15.88
CA GLN A 115 -9.06 -1.23 15.55
C GLN A 115 -7.82 -1.11 14.67
N GLU A 116 -6.82 -1.96 14.89
CA GLU A 116 -5.61 -1.98 14.06
C GLU A 116 -5.95 -2.32 12.61
N ILE A 117 -6.68 -3.43 12.37
CA ILE A 117 -7.08 -3.80 11.01
C ILE A 117 -7.96 -2.73 10.36
N ARG A 118 -8.87 -2.10 11.12
CA ARG A 118 -9.68 -0.98 10.63
C ARG A 118 -8.82 0.17 10.09
N TYR A 119 -7.80 0.60 10.87
CA TYR A 119 -6.92 1.70 10.44
C TYR A 119 -6.14 1.34 9.18
N ARG A 120 -5.65 0.11 9.07
CA ARG A 120 -4.92 -0.39 7.90
C ARG A 120 -5.82 -0.41 6.67
N VAL A 121 -6.98 -1.06 6.76
CA VAL A 121 -7.98 -1.15 5.68
C VAL A 121 -8.38 0.24 5.20
N ARG A 122 -8.78 1.13 6.12
CA ARG A 122 -9.17 2.49 5.77
C ARG A 122 -8.05 3.26 5.06
N ASN A 123 -6.82 3.14 5.53
CA ASN A 123 -5.69 3.84 4.92
C ASN A 123 -5.38 3.29 3.52
N ILE A 124 -5.45 1.99 3.32
CA ILE A 124 -5.21 1.34 2.03
C ILE A 124 -6.33 1.69 1.05
N LEU A 125 -7.59 1.54 1.43
CA LEU A 125 -8.73 1.85 0.58
C LEU A 125 -8.78 3.34 0.19
N ARG A 126 -8.44 4.24 1.11
CA ARG A 126 -8.31 5.66 0.80
C ARG A 126 -7.20 5.94 -0.24
N ARG A 127 -6.16 5.10 -0.29
CA ARG A 127 -5.12 5.19 -1.33
C ARG A 127 -5.61 4.68 -2.68
N SER A 128 -6.45 3.64 -2.70
CA SER A 128 -6.96 3.04 -3.95
C SER A 128 -8.11 3.80 -4.58
N THR A 129 -8.98 4.44 -3.80
CA THR A 129 -10.14 5.23 -4.30
C THR A 129 -9.81 6.65 -4.68
N SER A 130 -8.72 7.16 -4.16
CA SER A 130 -8.18 8.35 -4.76
C SER A 130 -7.21 7.92 -5.86
N ASN A 131 -7.38 8.46 -7.05
CA ASN A 131 -6.28 9.08 -7.78
C ASN A 131 -5.65 10.10 -6.83
N ALA A 132 -5.11 9.64 -5.70
CA ALA A 132 -4.50 10.50 -4.70
C ALA A 132 -3.20 10.98 -5.31
N LEU A 133 -3.31 12.09 -6.02
CA LEU A 133 -2.18 12.82 -6.56
C LEU A 133 -1.11 13.03 -5.47
N LEU A 134 -1.52 12.94 -4.20
CA LEU A 134 -0.64 13.07 -3.04
C LEU A 134 -0.71 11.83 -2.14
N HIS A 135 0.45 11.38 -1.67
CA HIS A 135 0.56 10.27 -0.72
C HIS A 135 -0.09 10.65 0.64
N PRO A 136 -1.04 9.86 1.16
CA PRO A 136 -1.88 10.26 2.30
C PRO A 136 -1.12 10.46 3.61
N LEU A 137 0.05 9.83 3.76
CA LEU A 137 0.87 9.93 4.96
C LEU A 137 1.88 11.07 4.87
N THR A 138 2.56 11.19 3.73
CA THR A 138 3.66 12.15 3.54
C THR A 138 3.22 13.44 2.89
N GLY A 139 2.04 13.47 2.24
CA GLY A 139 1.56 14.61 1.47
C GLY A 139 2.37 14.89 0.18
N LEU A 140 3.32 14.01 -0.16
CA LEU A 140 4.10 14.13 -1.38
C LEU A 140 3.35 13.60 -2.59
N PRO A 141 3.60 14.14 -3.80
CA PRO A 141 3.11 13.62 -5.05
C PRO A 141 3.36 12.13 -5.24
N THR A 142 2.37 11.42 -5.78
CA THR A 142 2.45 10.00 -6.13
C THR A 142 2.81 9.79 -7.60
N ALA A 143 2.87 8.53 -8.04
CA ALA A 143 3.35 8.13 -9.37
C ALA A 143 2.72 8.96 -10.51
N ASP A 144 1.41 9.21 -10.50
CA ASP A 144 0.72 9.95 -11.56
C ASP A 144 1.20 11.41 -11.67
N LEU A 145 1.35 12.10 -10.53
CA LEU A 145 1.91 13.45 -10.55
C LEU A 145 3.41 13.47 -10.85
N ILE A 146 4.15 12.46 -10.40
CA ILE A 146 5.57 12.31 -10.73
C ILE A 146 5.74 12.16 -12.24
N GLU A 147 4.95 11.28 -12.87
CA GLU A 147 4.98 11.07 -14.32
C GLU A 147 4.60 12.33 -15.09
N ALA A 148 3.52 13.00 -14.70
CA ALA A 148 3.10 14.26 -15.30
C ALA A 148 4.20 15.34 -15.19
N GLN A 149 4.87 15.42 -14.04
CA GLN A 149 5.96 16.38 -13.83
C GLN A 149 7.20 16.05 -14.68
N VAL A 150 7.59 14.78 -14.76
CA VAL A 150 8.67 14.32 -15.63
C VAL A 150 8.39 14.69 -17.09
N GLN A 151 7.18 14.42 -17.58
CA GLN A 151 6.78 14.77 -18.95
C GLN A 151 6.84 16.27 -19.20
N ARG A 152 6.38 17.08 -18.26
CA ARG A 152 6.41 18.54 -18.35
C ARG A 152 7.85 19.07 -18.43
N LEU A 153 8.72 18.62 -17.52
CA LEU A 153 10.08 19.15 -17.40
C LEU A 153 10.99 18.66 -18.53
N ARG A 154 10.80 17.43 -19.03
CA ARG A 154 11.56 16.90 -20.20
C ARG A 154 11.39 17.74 -21.47
N LEU A 155 10.32 18.52 -21.58
CA LEU A 155 10.12 19.43 -22.71
C LEU A 155 10.94 20.73 -22.59
N GLN A 156 11.48 21.02 -21.41
CA GLN A 156 12.17 22.28 -21.10
C GLN A 156 13.68 22.12 -20.88
N SER A 157 14.09 20.97 -20.30
CA SER A 157 15.50 20.72 -19.94
C SER A 157 15.78 19.22 -19.79
N GLU A 158 17.07 18.87 -19.77
CA GLU A 158 17.50 17.56 -19.27
C GLU A 158 17.29 17.47 -17.76
N LEU A 159 16.96 16.27 -17.27
CA LEU A 159 16.56 16.03 -15.89
C LEU A 159 17.49 15.04 -15.21
N ILE A 160 17.75 15.28 -13.94
CA ILE A 160 18.37 14.32 -13.03
C ILE A 160 17.28 13.75 -12.12
N LEU A 161 17.22 12.43 -12.08
CA LEU A 161 16.33 11.67 -11.20
C LEU A 161 17.18 11.02 -10.11
N VAL A 162 16.92 11.39 -8.86
CA VAL A 162 17.61 10.81 -7.70
C VAL A 162 16.62 9.96 -6.92
N GLY A 163 16.86 8.64 -6.89
CA GLY A 163 16.10 7.73 -6.05
C GLY A 163 16.62 7.73 -4.61
N VAL A 164 15.73 7.87 -3.64
CA VAL A 164 16.02 7.77 -2.20
C VAL A 164 15.22 6.63 -1.61
N ARG A 165 15.88 5.64 -0.99
CA ARG A 165 15.24 4.50 -0.34
C ARG A 165 15.60 4.45 1.13
N ILE A 166 14.56 4.28 1.99
CA ILE A 166 14.77 4.01 3.41
C ILE A 166 14.91 2.50 3.60
N ASN A 167 16.05 2.07 4.12
CA ASN A 167 16.31 0.66 4.43
C ASN A 167 16.00 0.34 5.89
N GLY A 168 15.67 -0.93 6.18
CA GLY A 168 15.46 -1.41 7.54
C GLY A 168 14.12 -1.07 8.16
N MET A 169 13.17 -0.48 7.42
CA MET A 169 11.86 -0.05 7.93
C MET A 169 11.01 -1.20 8.47
N SER A 170 11.13 -2.40 7.90
CA SER A 170 10.43 -3.59 8.41
C SER A 170 10.89 -3.94 9.82
N ALA A 171 12.22 -4.06 10.03
CA ALA A 171 12.77 -4.34 11.36
C ALA A 171 12.48 -3.22 12.37
N PHE A 172 12.44 -1.97 11.93
CA PHE A 172 12.08 -0.82 12.75
C PHE A 172 10.61 -0.89 13.18
N SER A 173 9.70 -1.16 12.25
CA SER A 173 8.27 -1.32 12.53
C SER A 173 8.01 -2.46 13.53
N ASP A 174 8.76 -3.57 13.42
CA ASP A 174 8.68 -4.69 14.34
C ASP A 174 9.13 -4.34 15.77
N ALA A 175 10.12 -3.44 15.89
CA ALA A 175 10.69 -3.05 17.17
C ALA A 175 9.90 -1.93 17.86
N TYR A 176 9.39 -0.95 17.10
CA TYR A 176 8.84 0.31 17.62
C TYR A 176 7.37 0.55 17.25
N GLY A 177 6.77 -0.37 16.49
CA GLY A 177 5.38 -0.28 16.06
C GLY A 177 5.16 0.64 14.84
N PHE A 178 3.94 0.55 14.27
CA PHE A 178 3.61 1.24 13.01
C PHE A 178 3.44 2.76 13.17
N VAL A 179 3.10 3.26 14.38
CA VAL A 179 3.01 4.71 14.62
C VAL A 179 4.37 5.36 14.43
N SER A 180 5.42 4.77 15.04
CA SER A 180 6.79 5.25 14.88
C SER A 180 7.30 5.09 13.45
N HIS A 181 6.89 4.02 12.75
CA HIS A 181 7.14 3.80 11.34
C HIS A 181 6.57 4.96 10.48
N ASP A 182 5.30 5.32 10.71
CA ASP A 182 4.64 6.41 10.01
C ASP A 182 5.30 7.76 10.28
N ASP A 183 5.76 8.00 11.51
CA ASP A 183 6.45 9.23 11.89
C ASP A 183 7.81 9.38 11.18
N ILE A 184 8.55 8.27 10.99
CA ILE A 184 9.78 8.30 10.17
C ILE A 184 9.48 8.68 8.73
N LEU A 185 8.45 8.09 8.11
CA LEU A 185 8.09 8.43 6.73
C LEU A 185 7.71 9.91 6.59
N ARG A 186 6.93 10.45 7.55
CA ARG A 186 6.62 11.90 7.59
C ARG A 186 7.87 12.75 7.75
N ALA A 187 8.78 12.36 8.66
CA ALA A 187 10.02 13.08 8.91
C ALA A 187 10.92 13.11 7.68
N VAL A 188 11.11 11.96 7.02
CA VAL A 188 11.92 11.89 5.79
C VAL A 188 11.31 12.73 4.67
N ALA A 189 10.00 12.65 4.46
CA ALA A 189 9.30 13.47 3.47
C ALA A 189 9.48 14.97 3.74
N LEU A 190 9.40 15.38 5.02
CA LEU A 190 9.61 16.76 5.44
C LEU A 190 11.06 17.21 5.20
N ILE A 191 12.04 16.37 5.56
CA ILE A 191 13.47 16.64 5.32
C ILE A 191 13.70 16.83 3.83
N LEU A 192 13.30 15.88 2.98
CA LEU A 192 13.50 15.97 1.54
C LEU A 192 12.91 17.26 0.96
N ARG A 193 11.67 17.59 1.34
CA ARG A 193 11.01 18.82 0.88
C ARG A 193 11.71 20.07 1.35
N ASN A 194 12.11 20.15 2.63
CA ASN A 194 12.78 21.32 3.19
C ASN A 194 14.17 21.51 2.57
N THR A 195 14.93 20.43 2.42
CA THR A 195 16.25 20.47 1.74
C THR A 195 16.12 21.05 0.33
N MET A 196 15.16 20.59 -0.46
CA MET A 196 14.95 21.11 -1.80
C MET A 196 14.54 22.59 -1.82
N THR A 197 13.77 23.02 -0.81
CA THR A 197 13.36 24.42 -0.65
C THR A 197 14.54 25.30 -0.22
N GLU A 198 15.35 24.85 0.73
CA GLU A 198 16.52 25.57 1.24
C GLU A 198 17.62 25.73 0.20
N MET A 199 17.78 24.74 -0.67
CA MET A 199 18.75 24.77 -1.77
C MET A 199 18.32 25.71 -2.91
N VAL A 200 17.11 26.31 -2.84
CA VAL A 200 16.55 27.24 -3.84
C VAL A 200 16.61 26.64 -5.26
N VAL A 201 16.35 25.34 -5.37
CA VAL A 201 16.33 24.64 -6.66
C VAL A 201 15.01 24.96 -7.36
N GLU A 202 15.06 25.82 -8.37
CA GLU A 202 13.87 26.12 -9.18
C GLU A 202 13.40 24.85 -9.91
N ASP A 203 12.07 24.65 -9.98
CA ASP A 203 11.42 23.48 -10.57
C ASP A 203 11.80 22.13 -9.95
N ALA A 204 12.44 22.13 -8.76
CA ALA A 204 12.68 20.89 -8.03
C ALA A 204 11.35 20.24 -7.60
N PHE A 205 11.31 18.93 -7.69
CA PHE A 205 10.11 18.16 -7.36
C PHE A 205 10.49 16.95 -6.51
N VAL A 206 9.71 16.70 -5.46
CA VAL A 206 9.86 15.56 -4.56
C VAL A 206 8.62 14.71 -4.65
N GLY A 207 8.77 13.42 -4.90
CA GLY A 207 7.67 12.47 -4.97
C GLY A 207 7.88 11.25 -4.10
N HIS A 208 6.78 10.56 -3.76
CA HIS A 208 6.76 9.30 -3.03
C HIS A 208 6.28 8.19 -3.99
N LEU A 209 7.19 7.30 -4.39
CA LEU A 209 6.92 6.27 -5.40
C LEU A 209 6.22 5.04 -4.78
N HIS A 210 6.87 4.41 -3.82
CA HIS A 210 6.42 3.19 -3.17
C HIS A 210 6.72 3.25 -1.67
N ALA A 211 6.28 2.27 -0.91
CA ALA A 211 6.32 2.22 0.55
C ALA A 211 7.46 2.98 1.24
N TYR A 212 8.70 2.88 0.73
CA TYR A 212 9.90 3.48 1.32
C TYR A 212 10.77 4.22 0.29
N ASP A 213 10.26 4.38 -0.94
CA ASP A 213 10.99 4.94 -2.06
C ASP A 213 10.49 6.34 -2.40
N PHE A 214 11.40 7.29 -2.44
CA PHE A 214 11.16 8.66 -2.84
C PHE A 214 11.96 8.97 -4.10
N VAL A 215 11.52 9.97 -4.84
CA VAL A 215 12.24 10.49 -6.00
C VAL A 215 12.40 12.01 -5.88
N LEU A 216 13.59 12.49 -6.19
CA LEU A 216 13.86 13.90 -6.41
C LEU A 216 14.04 14.09 -7.91
N ILE A 217 13.42 15.11 -8.47
CA ILE A 217 13.56 15.51 -9.88
C ILE A 217 14.13 16.91 -9.91
N VAL A 218 15.27 17.07 -10.57
CA VAL A 218 16.01 18.32 -10.62
C VAL A 218 16.44 18.59 -12.05
N PRO A 219 16.32 19.82 -12.57
CA PRO A 219 16.93 20.20 -13.84
C PRO A 219 18.45 19.99 -13.84
N GLU A 220 19.02 19.46 -14.91
CA GLU A 220 20.47 19.19 -15.01
C GLU A 220 21.31 20.44 -14.75
N SER A 221 20.82 21.60 -15.17
CA SER A 221 21.49 22.88 -14.93
C SER A 221 21.77 23.19 -13.45
N GLN A 222 21.16 22.45 -12.53
CA GLN A 222 21.28 22.65 -11.08
C GLN A 222 21.92 21.44 -10.36
N GLN A 223 22.57 20.53 -11.08
CA GLN A 223 23.14 19.28 -10.54
C GLN A 223 24.19 19.50 -9.42
N TYR A 224 24.93 20.62 -9.43
CA TYR A 224 25.95 20.87 -8.41
C TYR A 224 25.37 21.20 -7.03
N LEU A 225 24.11 21.46 -6.93
CA LEU A 225 23.43 21.68 -5.63
C LEU A 225 23.16 20.38 -4.88
N LEU A 226 23.35 19.22 -5.53
CA LEU A 226 23.14 17.89 -4.96
C LEU A 226 24.45 17.18 -4.56
N MET A 227 25.61 17.80 -4.79
CA MET A 227 26.92 17.30 -4.38
C MET A 227 27.36 17.92 -3.05
#